data_dfa8c87b4568a75032eea3b95c3fd836
#
_entry.id   dfa8c87b4568a75032eea3b95c3fd836
#
_cell.length_a   1.000
_cell.length_b   1.000
_cell.length_c   1.000
_cell.angle_alpha   90.00
_cell.angle_beta   90.00
_cell.angle_gamma   90.00
#
_symmetry.space_group_name_H-M   'P 1'
#
loop_
_entity.id
_entity.type
_entity.pdbx_description
1 polymer ?
#
loop_
_entity_poly.entity_id
_entity_poly.type
_entity_poly.pdbx_seq_one_letter_code
_entity_poly.pdbx_strand_id
1 'polypeptide(L)'
;QISGTQLCLILFDQGVLPYNEEEIAALNNGSVTAVSFLKEKIQNLEITPAQLALDPCSGSCVVTNTKTGEVLALVTYPGYDSNRLANNVDTEYFNSLQDDKSLPQYNYATQQETAPGSTFKMVTSTAGLAEGSITIGERIRDLGVYENVSNHPKCWIFSSNGGTHGEINVSEALRDSCNYYFYEVGYRLATNNYSTAYNDSLGIEKLQKYASLFGLNERTGIEIEEAAPQIANEFPVMAAIGQSNNNYTTVQLARYVTAVANEGTVYQYTLLNRLEDSDGNVLQTFEPQVRNQIDVLDTEEWNAIHSGMRMVVENTKEFDGFPIEAAGKTGTAQQNLKRPNHALFVGYAPYDDPEISIAYGYTSHNAAKLARNVFAYYFNVENEDELLNGQAANGNSSSNEISD
;
A
#
# COMPACT_ATOMS: atom_id res chain seq x y z
N GLN A 1 22.93 2.23 -28.83
CA GLN A 1 22.66 2.04 -27.40
C GLN A 1 23.81 2.70 -26.61
N ILE A 2 23.47 3.51 -25.61
CA ILE A 2 24.41 4.10 -24.66
C ILE A 2 24.65 3.05 -23.56
N SER A 3 25.91 2.78 -23.21
CA SER A 3 26.24 1.90 -22.07
C SER A 3 26.03 2.61 -20.74
N GLY A 4 25.89 1.85 -19.64
CA GLY A 4 25.78 2.45 -18.31
C GLY A 4 26.97 3.32 -17.95
N THR A 5 28.19 2.90 -18.29
CA THR A 5 29.40 3.72 -18.10
C THR A 5 29.35 5.02 -18.89
N GLN A 6 28.90 4.97 -20.14
CA GLN A 6 28.76 6.19 -20.96
C GLN A 6 27.70 7.14 -20.35
N LEU A 7 26.62 6.61 -19.81
CA LEU A 7 25.62 7.42 -19.09
C LEU A 7 26.26 8.15 -17.90
N CYS A 8 27.03 7.43 -17.08
CA CYS A 8 27.71 8.05 -15.94
C CYS A 8 28.71 9.17 -16.37
N LEU A 9 29.45 8.96 -17.45
CA LEU A 9 30.38 9.96 -17.98
C LEU A 9 29.66 11.21 -18.51
N ILE A 10 28.48 11.04 -19.13
CA ILE A 10 27.64 12.16 -19.59
C ILE A 10 27.21 13.06 -18.43
N LEU A 11 26.98 12.51 -17.23
CA LEU A 11 26.60 13.30 -16.05
C LEU A 11 27.71 14.28 -15.65
N PHE A 12 28.96 13.88 -15.76
CA PHE A 12 30.13 14.76 -15.55
C PHE A 12 30.27 15.78 -16.68
N ASP A 13 30.14 15.35 -17.94
CA ASP A 13 30.28 16.22 -19.11
C ASP A 13 29.19 17.32 -19.15
N GLN A 14 28.04 17.04 -18.65
CA GLN A 14 26.91 17.99 -18.57
C GLN A 14 26.89 18.80 -17.27
N GLY A 15 27.85 18.60 -16.37
CA GLY A 15 27.92 19.30 -15.10
C GLY A 15 26.79 18.93 -14.09
N VAL A 16 26.10 17.81 -14.31
CA VAL A 16 25.13 17.26 -13.35
C VAL A 16 25.85 16.75 -12.12
N LEU A 17 27.03 16.14 -12.31
CA LEU A 17 27.95 15.80 -11.25
C LEU A 17 29.21 16.70 -11.38
N PRO A 18 29.79 17.16 -10.26
CA PRO A 18 31.05 17.89 -10.27
C PRO A 18 32.15 16.98 -10.82
N TYR A 19 33.07 17.55 -11.66
CA TYR A 19 34.15 16.79 -12.26
C TYR A 19 35.03 16.10 -11.20
N ASN A 20 35.22 14.80 -11.35
CA ASN A 20 36.03 13.98 -10.45
C ASN A 20 36.85 12.96 -11.26
N GLU A 21 38.15 13.19 -11.36
CA GLU A 21 39.07 12.38 -12.17
C GLU A 21 39.19 10.93 -11.66
N GLU A 22 39.15 10.73 -10.35
CA GLU A 22 39.26 9.39 -9.73
C GLU A 22 38.03 8.55 -10.04
N GLU A 23 36.84 9.12 -9.91
CA GLU A 23 35.58 8.44 -10.22
C GLU A 23 35.44 8.12 -11.72
N ILE A 24 35.85 9.05 -12.58
CA ILE A 24 35.87 8.85 -14.02
C ILE A 24 36.85 7.72 -14.39
N ALA A 25 38.05 7.68 -13.79
CA ALA A 25 39.01 6.62 -13.99
C ALA A 25 38.49 5.26 -13.51
N ALA A 26 37.82 5.23 -12.35
CA ALA A 26 37.23 4.02 -11.79
C ALA A 26 36.10 3.45 -12.67
N LEU A 27 35.27 4.30 -13.25
CA LEU A 27 34.24 3.91 -14.23
C LEU A 27 34.85 3.38 -15.52
N ASN A 28 35.90 4.03 -16.04
CA ASN A 28 36.55 3.65 -17.29
C ASN A 28 37.31 2.33 -17.18
N ASN A 29 37.97 2.07 -16.05
CA ASN A 29 38.73 0.83 -15.84
C ASN A 29 37.86 -0.33 -15.29
N GLY A 30 36.58 -0.06 -14.99
CA GLY A 30 35.61 -1.07 -14.51
C GLY A 30 35.81 -1.47 -13.05
N SER A 31 36.60 -0.77 -12.25
CA SER A 31 36.72 -1.01 -10.81
C SER A 31 35.43 -0.64 -10.05
N VAL A 32 34.62 0.27 -10.62
CA VAL A 32 33.29 0.61 -10.16
C VAL A 32 32.32 0.37 -11.30
N THR A 33 31.24 -0.35 -11.02
CA THR A 33 30.16 -0.58 -12.02
C THR A 33 29.27 0.66 -12.12
N ALA A 34 28.71 0.92 -13.31
CA ALA A 34 27.78 2.02 -13.51
C ALA A 34 26.58 1.96 -12.53
N VAL A 35 26.09 0.75 -12.27
CA VAL A 35 24.94 0.54 -11.34
C VAL A 35 25.34 0.91 -9.90
N SER A 36 26.48 0.44 -9.40
CA SER A 36 26.92 0.79 -8.04
C SER A 36 27.21 2.28 -7.90
N PHE A 37 27.84 2.88 -8.91
CA PHE A 37 28.11 4.31 -8.96
C PHE A 37 26.82 5.15 -8.89
N LEU A 38 25.86 4.87 -9.78
CA LEU A 38 24.60 5.61 -9.82
C LEU A 38 23.78 5.42 -8.53
N LYS A 39 23.80 4.21 -7.96
CA LYS A 39 23.14 3.93 -6.68
C LYS A 39 23.73 4.76 -5.54
N GLU A 40 25.06 4.83 -5.45
CA GLU A 40 25.75 5.64 -4.45
C GLU A 40 25.44 7.13 -4.62
N LYS A 41 25.50 7.66 -5.85
CA LYS A 41 25.17 9.06 -6.13
C LYS A 41 23.72 9.43 -5.79
N ILE A 42 22.77 8.51 -6.03
CA ILE A 42 21.37 8.70 -5.63
C ILE A 42 21.23 8.64 -4.11
N GLN A 43 21.87 7.69 -3.44
CA GLN A 43 21.82 7.57 -1.97
C GLN A 43 22.39 8.81 -1.26
N ASN A 44 23.46 9.40 -1.83
CA ASN A 44 24.08 10.62 -1.33
C ASN A 44 23.32 11.90 -1.75
N LEU A 45 22.20 11.79 -2.45
CA LEU A 45 21.40 12.90 -2.97
C LEU A 45 22.17 13.82 -3.93
N GLU A 46 23.22 13.30 -4.57
CA GLU A 46 24.01 14.05 -5.57
C GLU A 46 23.29 14.12 -6.93
N ILE A 47 22.49 13.09 -7.25
CA ILE A 47 21.63 13.04 -8.43
C ILE A 47 20.25 12.44 -8.07
N THR A 48 19.27 12.75 -8.89
CA THR A 48 17.93 12.13 -8.80
C THR A 48 17.72 11.08 -9.89
N PRO A 49 16.86 10.08 -9.69
CA PRO A 49 16.47 9.14 -10.75
C PRO A 49 15.95 9.82 -12.01
N ALA A 50 15.26 10.97 -11.87
CA ALA A 50 14.71 11.73 -12.98
C ALA A 50 15.81 12.28 -13.92
N GLN A 51 16.99 12.70 -13.38
CA GLN A 51 18.14 13.14 -14.16
C GLN A 51 18.76 12.03 -15.02
N LEU A 52 18.47 10.76 -14.66
CA LEU A 52 18.90 9.59 -15.43
C LEU A 52 17.85 9.17 -16.47
N ALA A 53 16.79 9.97 -16.69
CA ALA A 53 15.64 9.62 -17.50
C ALA A 53 14.96 8.29 -17.08
N LEU A 54 15.11 7.90 -15.83
CA LEU A 54 14.35 6.82 -15.22
C LEU A 54 12.96 7.35 -14.86
N ASP A 55 11.95 6.50 -14.97
CA ASP A 55 10.64 6.84 -14.43
C ASP A 55 10.81 7.12 -12.94
N PRO A 56 10.43 8.30 -12.46
CA PRO A 56 10.62 8.65 -11.06
C PRO A 56 9.79 7.70 -10.20
N CYS A 57 10.45 7.04 -9.27
CA CYS A 57 9.77 6.25 -8.26
C CYS A 57 9.00 7.21 -7.35
N SER A 58 7.73 6.96 -7.15
CA SER A 58 6.92 7.71 -6.19
C SER A 58 6.28 6.75 -5.19
N GLY A 59 5.96 7.27 -4.02
CA GLY A 59 5.35 6.47 -2.98
C GLY A 59 4.71 7.31 -1.90
N SER A 60 3.91 6.68 -1.09
CA SER A 60 3.28 7.31 0.07
C SER A 60 3.13 6.32 1.21
N CYS A 61 3.17 6.85 2.41
CA CYS A 61 3.00 6.09 3.63
C CYS A 61 2.13 6.89 4.61
N VAL A 62 1.14 6.23 5.19
CA VAL A 62 0.31 6.81 6.25
C VAL A 62 0.35 5.87 7.44
N VAL A 63 0.69 6.40 8.61
CA VAL A 63 0.74 5.68 9.88
C VAL A 63 -0.29 6.29 10.83
N THR A 64 -1.10 5.45 11.43
CA THR A 64 -2.23 5.87 12.26
C THR A 64 -2.24 5.14 13.60
N ASN A 65 -2.59 5.81 14.67
CA ASN A 65 -2.90 5.17 15.94
C ASN A 65 -4.23 4.42 15.83
N THR A 66 -4.23 3.12 16.12
CA THR A 66 -5.41 2.26 15.95
C THR A 66 -6.51 2.53 16.97
N LYS A 67 -6.17 3.08 18.14
CA LYS A 67 -7.09 3.33 19.26
C LYS A 67 -7.75 4.70 19.20
N THR A 68 -7.14 5.65 18.48
CA THR A 68 -7.62 7.05 18.42
C THR A 68 -7.91 7.54 17.01
N GLY A 69 -7.40 6.86 15.97
CA GLY A 69 -7.46 7.35 14.61
C GLY A 69 -6.55 8.55 14.32
N GLU A 70 -5.68 8.93 15.25
CA GLU A 70 -4.71 10.00 15.06
C GLU A 70 -3.73 9.64 13.93
N VAL A 71 -3.53 10.54 12.99
CA VAL A 71 -2.55 10.38 11.91
C VAL A 71 -1.17 10.75 12.45
N LEU A 72 -0.35 9.73 12.75
CA LEU A 72 1.00 9.89 13.31
C LEU A 72 2.02 10.31 12.25
N ALA A 73 1.86 9.85 11.03
CA ALA A 73 2.68 10.25 9.90
C ALA A 73 1.88 10.18 8.59
N LEU A 74 2.06 11.17 7.74
CA LEU A 74 1.54 11.23 6.39
C LEU A 74 2.68 11.68 5.48
N VAL A 75 3.23 10.74 4.71
CA VAL A 75 4.44 10.93 3.93
C VAL A 75 4.15 10.73 2.46
N THR A 76 4.68 11.63 1.65
CA THR A 76 4.72 11.53 0.20
C THR A 76 6.16 11.57 -0.30
N TYR A 77 6.47 10.76 -1.32
CA TYR A 77 7.77 10.73 -1.97
C TYR A 77 7.61 10.79 -3.51
N PRO A 78 8.41 11.59 -4.21
CA PRO A 78 9.38 12.54 -3.65
C PRO A 78 8.70 13.68 -2.91
N GLY A 79 9.41 14.24 -1.93
CA GLY A 79 9.01 15.43 -1.20
C GLY A 79 9.81 16.66 -1.63
N TYR A 80 9.61 17.76 -0.94
CA TYR A 80 10.36 19.01 -1.13
C TYR A 80 10.64 19.70 0.21
N ASP A 81 11.64 20.56 0.23
CA ASP A 81 11.96 21.36 1.41
C ASP A 81 11.02 22.57 1.51
N SER A 82 9.99 22.45 2.36
CA SER A 82 9.02 23.51 2.60
C SER A 82 9.62 24.75 3.26
N ASN A 83 10.76 24.65 3.96
CA ASN A 83 11.43 25.81 4.57
C ASN A 83 11.97 26.79 3.51
N ARG A 84 12.37 26.28 2.36
CA ARG A 84 12.81 27.13 1.22
C ARG A 84 11.66 27.90 0.57
N LEU A 85 10.42 27.49 0.84
CA LEU A 85 9.21 28.14 0.31
C LEU A 85 8.49 28.98 1.37
N ALA A 86 8.86 28.85 2.66
CA ALA A 86 8.26 29.59 3.75
C ALA A 86 8.83 31.02 3.85
N ASN A 87 7.99 31.99 4.19
CA ASN A 87 8.33 33.42 4.40
C ASN A 87 8.92 34.10 3.14
N ASN A 88 10.17 33.81 2.81
CA ASN A 88 10.84 34.28 1.58
C ASN A 88 10.97 33.13 0.60
N VAL A 89 10.13 33.09 -0.42
CA VAL A 89 10.14 32.05 -1.43
C VAL A 89 11.44 32.05 -2.22
N ASP A 90 12.17 30.95 -2.18
CA ASP A 90 13.29 30.67 -3.07
C ASP A 90 12.72 30.40 -4.49
N THR A 91 12.71 31.42 -5.32
CA THR A 91 12.10 31.38 -6.65
C THR A 91 12.79 30.38 -7.58
N GLU A 92 14.11 30.23 -7.49
CA GLU A 92 14.86 29.28 -8.31
C GLU A 92 14.47 27.84 -7.93
N TYR A 93 14.44 27.54 -6.64
CA TYR A 93 13.97 26.26 -6.13
C TYR A 93 12.50 25.98 -6.49
N PHE A 94 11.62 26.95 -6.31
CA PHE A 94 10.21 26.80 -6.70
C PHE A 94 10.06 26.44 -8.18
N ASN A 95 10.78 27.13 -9.06
CA ASN A 95 10.76 26.83 -10.50
C ASN A 95 11.32 25.44 -10.79
N SER A 96 12.38 24.99 -10.09
CA SER A 96 12.90 23.65 -10.24
C SER A 96 11.90 22.55 -9.85
N LEU A 97 11.07 22.80 -8.83
CA LEU A 97 9.99 21.89 -8.45
C LEU A 97 8.87 21.81 -9.49
N GLN A 98 8.59 22.92 -10.20
CA GLN A 98 7.58 22.95 -11.28
C GLN A 98 8.03 22.15 -12.50
N ASP A 99 9.33 22.15 -12.77
CA ASP A 99 9.93 21.45 -13.91
C ASP A 99 10.22 19.96 -13.60
N ASP A 100 10.16 19.57 -12.33
CA ASP A 100 10.43 18.20 -11.89
C ASP A 100 9.29 17.24 -12.26
N LYS A 101 9.59 16.30 -13.17
CA LYS A 101 8.62 15.30 -13.64
C LYS A 101 8.18 14.31 -12.57
N SER A 102 8.87 14.24 -11.45
CA SER A 102 8.46 13.43 -10.30
C SER A 102 7.33 14.05 -9.47
N LEU A 103 6.93 15.28 -9.82
CA LEU A 103 5.83 16.02 -9.19
C LEU A 103 5.96 16.12 -7.66
N PRO A 104 7.08 16.64 -7.11
CA PRO A 104 7.33 16.62 -5.67
C PRO A 104 6.32 17.44 -4.85
N GLN A 105 5.58 18.35 -5.48
CA GLN A 105 4.49 19.11 -4.84
C GLN A 105 3.13 18.38 -4.85
N TYR A 106 3.03 17.26 -5.58
CA TYR A 106 1.81 16.44 -5.60
C TYR A 106 1.78 15.52 -4.39
N ASN A 107 0.74 15.61 -3.59
CA ASN A 107 0.60 14.77 -2.40
C ASN A 107 0.09 13.38 -2.78
N TYR A 108 1.02 12.44 -2.97
CA TYR A 108 0.70 11.07 -3.33
C TYR A 108 -0.13 10.33 -2.27
N ALA A 109 -0.05 10.72 -1.00
CA ALA A 109 -0.79 10.07 0.07
C ALA A 109 -2.29 10.39 0.04
N THR A 110 -2.66 11.59 -0.42
CA THR A 110 -4.04 12.10 -0.34
C THR A 110 -4.70 12.31 -1.70
N GLN A 111 -3.92 12.45 -2.77
CA GLN A 111 -4.45 12.79 -4.10
C GLN A 111 -4.31 11.68 -5.13
N GLN A 112 -3.28 10.82 -4.99
CA GLN A 112 -3.08 9.73 -5.93
C GLN A 112 -3.99 8.56 -5.59
N GLU A 113 -4.87 8.24 -6.52
CA GLU A 113 -5.78 7.12 -6.42
C GLU A 113 -5.24 5.90 -7.17
N THR A 114 -5.49 4.71 -6.64
CA THR A 114 -5.18 3.44 -7.30
C THR A 114 -6.18 2.36 -6.91
N ALA A 115 -6.28 1.32 -7.73
CA ALA A 115 -7.01 0.12 -7.35
C ALA A 115 -6.35 -0.51 -6.10
N PRO A 116 -7.12 -0.90 -5.09
CA PRO A 116 -6.56 -1.48 -3.87
C PRO A 116 -6.04 -2.91 -4.09
N GLY A 117 -6.45 -3.59 -5.16
CA GLY A 117 -6.11 -4.98 -5.40
C GLY A 117 -6.41 -5.85 -4.19
N SER A 118 -5.55 -6.81 -3.91
CA SER A 118 -5.75 -7.78 -2.82
C SER A 118 -5.88 -7.18 -1.42
N THR A 119 -5.56 -5.89 -1.21
CA THR A 119 -5.84 -5.24 0.08
C THR A 119 -7.33 -5.02 0.33
N PHE A 120 -8.19 -5.12 -0.68
CA PHE A 120 -9.65 -5.04 -0.54
C PHE A 120 -10.28 -6.34 -0.02
N LYS A 121 -9.56 -7.45 -0.03
CA LYS A 121 -10.10 -8.77 0.31
C LYS A 121 -10.66 -8.89 1.73
N MET A 122 -10.21 -8.06 2.69
CA MET A 122 -10.83 -8.03 4.02
C MET A 122 -12.24 -7.44 3.97
N VAL A 123 -12.52 -6.43 3.11
CA VAL A 123 -13.90 -5.95 2.87
C VAL A 123 -14.76 -7.07 2.31
N THR A 124 -14.24 -7.81 1.33
CA THR A 124 -14.96 -8.94 0.72
C THR A 124 -15.17 -10.08 1.70
N SER A 125 -14.20 -10.36 2.59
CA SER A 125 -14.36 -11.32 3.68
C SER A 125 -15.49 -10.90 4.63
N THR A 126 -15.49 -9.63 5.04
CA THR A 126 -16.58 -9.06 5.87
C THR A 126 -17.94 -9.20 5.19
N ALA A 127 -18.03 -8.84 3.90
CA ALA A 127 -19.27 -8.99 3.13
C ALA A 127 -19.72 -10.46 3.05
N GLY A 128 -18.78 -11.37 2.77
CA GLY A 128 -19.07 -12.79 2.65
C GLY A 128 -19.55 -13.44 3.95
N LEU A 129 -18.91 -13.11 5.07
CA LEU A 129 -19.29 -13.58 6.40
C LEU A 129 -20.65 -12.99 6.83
N ALA A 130 -20.79 -11.67 6.80
CA ALA A 130 -22.01 -10.98 7.24
C ALA A 130 -23.27 -11.31 6.41
N GLU A 131 -23.12 -11.61 5.10
CA GLU A 131 -24.23 -12.04 4.24
C GLU A 131 -24.46 -13.57 4.29
N GLY A 132 -23.68 -14.30 5.12
CA GLY A 132 -23.73 -15.76 5.18
C GLY A 132 -23.36 -16.44 3.85
N SER A 133 -22.62 -15.75 2.99
CA SER A 133 -22.12 -16.30 1.73
C SER A 133 -20.97 -17.27 1.94
N ILE A 134 -20.25 -17.12 3.03
CA ILE A 134 -19.22 -18.04 3.54
C ILE A 134 -19.34 -18.14 5.06
N THR A 135 -18.73 -19.17 5.62
CA THR A 135 -18.49 -19.31 7.05
C THR A 135 -16.99 -19.45 7.32
N ILE A 136 -16.54 -19.19 8.55
CA ILE A 136 -15.12 -19.24 8.92
C ILE A 136 -14.47 -20.60 8.65
N GLY A 137 -15.23 -21.68 8.76
CA GLY A 137 -14.76 -23.06 8.56
C GLY A 137 -15.00 -23.61 7.16
N GLU A 138 -15.78 -22.93 6.33
CA GLU A 138 -16.08 -23.39 4.97
C GLU A 138 -14.83 -23.36 4.10
N ARG A 139 -14.60 -24.44 3.35
CA ARG A 139 -13.49 -24.56 2.41
C ARG A 139 -13.99 -24.48 0.98
N ILE A 140 -13.42 -23.60 0.18
CA ILE A 140 -13.68 -23.48 -1.25
C ILE A 140 -12.45 -24.01 -1.99
N ARG A 141 -12.72 -24.85 -3.00
CA ARG A 141 -11.66 -25.44 -3.82
C ARG A 141 -11.29 -24.51 -4.97
N ASP A 142 -10.04 -24.05 -4.98
CA ASP A 142 -9.46 -23.31 -6.11
C ASP A 142 -9.22 -24.25 -7.29
N LEU A 143 -9.88 -24.00 -8.42
CA LEU A 143 -9.72 -24.73 -9.68
C LEU A 143 -8.84 -23.99 -10.70
N GLY A 144 -8.26 -22.86 -10.31
CA GLY A 144 -7.38 -22.05 -11.15
C GLY A 144 -8.11 -21.07 -12.07
N VAL A 145 -9.10 -21.52 -12.82
CA VAL A 145 -9.92 -20.69 -13.71
C VAL A 145 -11.35 -20.66 -13.17
N TYR A 146 -11.93 -19.46 -13.06
CA TYR A 146 -13.28 -19.28 -12.57
C TYR A 146 -14.28 -19.24 -13.72
N GLU A 147 -15.01 -20.33 -13.93
CA GLU A 147 -15.86 -20.58 -15.10
C GLU A 147 -17.27 -19.97 -15.00
N ASN A 148 -17.71 -19.51 -13.81
CA ASN A 148 -19.10 -19.07 -13.60
C ASN A 148 -19.41 -17.68 -14.18
N VAL A 149 -18.42 -16.98 -14.72
CA VAL A 149 -18.57 -15.68 -15.39
C VAL A 149 -17.89 -15.70 -16.77
N SER A 150 -18.39 -14.91 -17.72
CA SER A 150 -18.02 -14.99 -19.13
C SER A 150 -16.56 -14.66 -19.46
N ASN A 151 -15.89 -13.87 -18.61
CA ASN A 151 -14.49 -13.50 -18.79
C ASN A 151 -13.49 -14.54 -18.22
N HIS A 152 -13.99 -15.61 -17.58
CA HIS A 152 -13.20 -16.72 -17.03
C HIS A 152 -11.90 -16.27 -16.34
N PRO A 153 -11.96 -15.42 -15.30
CA PRO A 153 -10.77 -14.88 -14.67
C PRO A 153 -9.96 -15.99 -13.98
N LYS A 154 -8.65 -15.81 -13.99
CA LYS A 154 -7.71 -16.82 -13.46
C LYS A 154 -7.18 -16.40 -12.09
N CYS A 155 -7.00 -17.38 -11.21
CA CYS A 155 -6.23 -17.17 -10.00
C CYS A 155 -4.77 -16.82 -10.37
N TRP A 156 -4.13 -15.99 -9.58
CA TRP A 156 -2.76 -15.53 -9.86
C TRP A 156 -1.76 -16.71 -9.95
N ILE A 157 -1.87 -17.69 -9.06
CA ILE A 157 -1.00 -18.86 -9.08
C ILE A 157 -1.20 -19.70 -10.36
N PHE A 158 -2.44 -19.80 -10.84
CA PHE A 158 -2.71 -20.49 -12.10
C PHE A 158 -2.10 -19.75 -13.30
N SER A 159 -2.18 -18.42 -13.30
CA SER A 159 -1.55 -17.58 -14.33
C SER A 159 -0.03 -17.66 -14.29
N SER A 160 0.57 -17.83 -13.12
CA SER A 160 2.02 -17.89 -12.93
C SER A 160 2.62 -19.24 -13.33
N ASN A 161 2.04 -20.35 -12.87
CA ASN A 161 2.63 -21.69 -13.04
C ASN A 161 1.63 -22.83 -13.30
N GLY A 162 0.34 -22.51 -13.49
CA GLY A 162 -0.73 -23.51 -13.68
C GLY A 162 -1.17 -24.22 -12.38
N GLY A 163 -0.70 -23.76 -11.21
CA GLY A 163 -1.05 -24.32 -9.91
C GLY A 163 -2.40 -23.85 -9.37
N THR A 164 -2.79 -24.39 -8.22
CA THR A 164 -3.98 -23.98 -7.47
C THR A 164 -3.68 -23.98 -5.98
N HIS A 165 -4.47 -23.26 -5.17
CA HIS A 165 -4.33 -23.25 -3.72
C HIS A 165 -5.03 -24.45 -3.03
N GLY A 166 -5.75 -25.29 -3.80
CA GLY A 166 -6.48 -26.42 -3.24
C GLY A 166 -7.75 -25.99 -2.49
N GLU A 167 -8.09 -26.71 -1.43
CA GLU A 167 -9.25 -26.41 -0.58
C GLU A 167 -8.82 -25.56 0.61
N ILE A 168 -9.29 -24.31 0.65
CA ILE A 168 -8.88 -23.29 1.62
C ILE A 168 -10.10 -22.58 2.22
N ASN A 169 -9.99 -22.17 3.49
CA ASN A 169 -10.96 -21.31 4.17
C ASN A 169 -10.63 -19.81 4.00
N VAL A 170 -11.42 -18.93 4.61
CA VAL A 170 -11.26 -17.48 4.46
C VAL A 170 -9.90 -16.96 4.95
N SER A 171 -9.39 -17.48 6.06
CA SER A 171 -8.07 -17.07 6.60
C SER A 171 -6.92 -17.54 5.70
N GLU A 172 -6.98 -18.78 5.24
CA GLU A 172 -6.01 -19.33 4.27
C GLU A 172 -6.10 -18.61 2.91
N ALA A 173 -7.31 -18.21 2.48
CA ALA A 173 -7.51 -17.46 1.25
C ALA A 173 -6.94 -16.03 1.33
N LEU A 174 -6.96 -15.39 2.50
CA LEU A 174 -6.28 -14.13 2.77
C LEU A 174 -4.76 -14.32 2.77
N ARG A 175 -4.25 -15.38 3.46
CA ARG A 175 -2.83 -15.74 3.48
C ARG A 175 -2.26 -15.88 2.07
N ASP A 176 -2.91 -16.71 1.24
CA ASP A 176 -2.44 -17.07 -0.09
C ASP A 176 -2.86 -16.05 -1.15
N SER A 177 -3.56 -14.99 -0.74
CA SER A 177 -4.14 -14.01 -1.67
C SER A 177 -4.94 -14.65 -2.80
N CYS A 178 -5.68 -15.73 -2.53
CA CYS A 178 -6.36 -16.54 -3.53
C CYS A 178 -7.45 -15.76 -4.25
N ASN A 179 -7.26 -15.43 -5.52
CA ASN A 179 -8.28 -14.73 -6.29
C ASN A 179 -9.51 -15.59 -6.52
N TYR A 180 -9.34 -16.88 -6.79
CA TYR A 180 -10.45 -17.80 -7.05
C TYR A 180 -11.45 -17.84 -5.89
N TYR A 181 -10.96 -17.92 -4.65
CA TYR A 181 -11.80 -17.87 -3.45
C TYR A 181 -12.69 -16.61 -3.45
N PHE A 182 -12.09 -15.45 -3.67
CA PHE A 182 -12.81 -14.19 -3.64
C PHE A 182 -13.68 -13.94 -4.88
N TYR A 183 -13.36 -14.54 -6.04
CA TYR A 183 -14.29 -14.60 -7.18
C TYR A 183 -15.57 -15.34 -6.80
N GLU A 184 -15.43 -16.47 -6.11
CA GLU A 184 -16.57 -17.25 -5.63
C GLU A 184 -17.40 -16.46 -4.61
N VAL A 185 -16.78 -15.75 -3.65
CA VAL A 185 -17.49 -14.87 -2.72
C VAL A 185 -18.27 -13.78 -3.49
N GLY A 186 -17.62 -13.09 -4.43
CA GLY A 186 -18.29 -12.08 -5.27
C GLY A 186 -19.45 -12.63 -6.08
N TYR A 187 -19.31 -13.84 -6.60
CA TYR A 187 -20.39 -14.52 -7.33
C TYR A 187 -21.55 -14.90 -6.41
N ARG A 188 -21.29 -15.44 -5.22
CA ARG A 188 -22.32 -15.76 -4.21
C ARG A 188 -23.07 -14.52 -3.77
N LEU A 189 -22.40 -13.40 -3.58
CA LEU A 189 -23.06 -12.12 -3.29
C LEU A 189 -23.99 -11.71 -4.44
N ALA A 190 -23.56 -11.89 -5.70
CA ALA A 190 -24.34 -11.55 -6.90
C ALA A 190 -25.48 -12.54 -7.21
N THR A 191 -25.48 -13.73 -6.61
CA THR A 191 -26.53 -14.76 -6.76
C THR A 191 -27.35 -14.94 -5.49
N ASN A 192 -27.16 -14.09 -4.49
CA ASN A 192 -27.73 -14.26 -3.17
C ASN A 192 -27.60 -15.71 -2.65
N ASN A 193 -26.35 -16.17 -2.59
CA ASN A 193 -25.97 -17.54 -2.19
C ASN A 193 -26.63 -18.62 -3.06
N TYR A 194 -26.57 -18.45 -4.38
CA TYR A 194 -27.20 -19.31 -5.40
C TYR A 194 -28.72 -19.39 -5.37
N SER A 195 -29.39 -18.55 -4.57
CA SER A 195 -30.86 -18.52 -4.50
C SER A 195 -31.52 -17.76 -5.67
N THR A 196 -30.74 -16.92 -6.37
CA THR A 196 -31.19 -16.16 -7.54
C THR A 196 -30.23 -16.33 -8.73
N ALA A 197 -30.68 -15.95 -9.93
CA ALA A 197 -29.79 -15.81 -11.05
C ALA A 197 -28.72 -14.75 -10.79
N TYR A 198 -27.55 -14.89 -11.42
CA TYR A 198 -26.46 -13.93 -11.33
C TYR A 198 -26.92 -12.52 -11.73
N ASN A 199 -26.63 -11.55 -10.88
CA ASN A 199 -27.02 -10.15 -11.04
C ASN A 199 -25.87 -9.22 -10.59
N ASP A 200 -25.24 -8.56 -11.54
CA ASP A 200 -24.14 -7.63 -11.28
C ASP A 200 -24.53 -6.55 -10.26
N SER A 201 -25.72 -5.94 -10.43
CA SER A 201 -26.17 -4.85 -9.56
C SER A 201 -26.30 -5.30 -8.10
N LEU A 202 -26.83 -6.52 -7.87
CA LEU A 202 -26.95 -7.07 -6.52
C LEU A 202 -25.59 -7.31 -5.86
N GLY A 203 -24.64 -7.90 -6.59
CA GLY A 203 -23.30 -8.15 -6.08
C GLY A 203 -22.55 -6.84 -5.78
N ILE A 204 -22.67 -5.86 -6.66
CA ILE A 204 -22.09 -4.53 -6.47
C ILE A 204 -22.72 -3.80 -5.28
N GLU A 205 -24.06 -3.79 -5.15
CA GLU A 205 -24.76 -3.16 -4.02
C GLU A 205 -24.28 -3.72 -2.68
N LYS A 206 -24.12 -5.04 -2.59
CA LYS A 206 -23.59 -5.68 -1.37
C LYS A 206 -22.15 -5.29 -1.11
N LEU A 207 -21.24 -5.33 -2.10
CA LEU A 207 -19.85 -4.90 -1.91
C LEU A 207 -19.75 -3.43 -1.53
N GLN A 208 -20.54 -2.56 -2.15
CA GLN A 208 -20.60 -1.12 -1.82
C GLN A 208 -21.10 -0.90 -0.39
N LYS A 209 -22.10 -1.65 0.06
CA LYS A 209 -22.59 -1.60 1.45
C LYS A 209 -21.44 -1.83 2.43
N TYR A 210 -20.70 -2.92 2.27
CA TYR A 210 -19.61 -3.26 3.22
C TYR A 210 -18.39 -2.36 3.07
N ALA A 211 -18.02 -1.97 1.87
CA ALA A 211 -16.96 -0.98 1.66
C ALA A 211 -17.31 0.37 2.32
N SER A 212 -18.59 0.78 2.26
CA SER A 212 -19.07 2.00 2.91
C SER A 212 -19.02 1.91 4.44
N LEU A 213 -19.24 0.72 5.03
CA LEU A 213 -19.05 0.55 6.47
C LEU A 213 -17.63 0.86 6.91
N PHE A 214 -16.62 0.52 6.09
CA PHE A 214 -15.20 0.89 6.32
C PHE A 214 -14.87 2.34 5.94
N GLY A 215 -15.83 3.13 5.52
CA GLY A 215 -15.63 4.53 5.13
C GLY A 215 -15.02 4.71 3.73
N LEU A 216 -14.95 3.66 2.90
CA LEU A 216 -14.37 3.74 1.56
C LEU A 216 -15.28 4.45 0.53
N ASN A 217 -16.42 5.00 0.93
CA ASN A 217 -17.34 5.78 0.11
C ASN A 217 -17.17 7.30 0.28
N GLU A 218 -16.32 7.74 1.20
CA GLU A 218 -16.16 9.15 1.54
C GLU A 218 -14.70 9.50 1.86
N ARG A 219 -14.35 10.78 1.75
CA ARG A 219 -13.07 11.31 2.20
C ARG A 219 -12.86 11.03 3.69
N THR A 220 -11.59 10.95 4.11
CA THR A 220 -11.23 10.63 5.50
C THR A 220 -11.56 11.76 6.47
N GLY A 221 -11.64 12.99 5.97
CA GLY A 221 -11.94 14.18 6.76
C GLY A 221 -10.71 15.00 7.17
N ILE A 222 -9.51 14.63 6.70
CA ILE A 222 -8.30 15.45 6.94
C ILE A 222 -8.45 16.85 6.35
N GLU A 223 -7.74 17.82 6.92
CA GLU A 223 -7.88 19.25 6.62
C GLU A 223 -7.16 19.71 5.34
N ILE A 224 -6.42 18.80 4.69
CA ILE A 224 -5.75 19.06 3.42
C ILE A 224 -6.51 18.43 2.24
N GLU A 225 -6.18 18.83 1.03
CA GLU A 225 -6.83 18.33 -0.17
C GLU A 225 -6.71 16.81 -0.30
N GLU A 226 -7.85 16.17 -0.50
CA GLU A 226 -7.98 14.72 -0.63
C GLU A 226 -8.86 14.37 -1.83
N ALA A 227 -8.43 13.43 -2.68
CA ALA A 227 -9.23 12.92 -3.79
C ALA A 227 -10.46 12.14 -3.26
N ALA A 228 -11.54 12.15 -4.03
CA ALA A 228 -12.74 11.42 -3.65
C ALA A 228 -12.57 9.92 -3.96
N PRO A 229 -12.85 9.01 -3.01
CA PRO A 229 -12.74 7.58 -3.27
C PRO A 229 -13.80 7.10 -4.25
N GLN A 230 -13.51 6.01 -4.95
CA GLN A 230 -14.46 5.32 -5.79
C GLN A 230 -14.56 3.84 -5.41
N ILE A 231 -15.74 3.42 -4.95
CA ILE A 231 -16.07 2.01 -4.82
C ILE A 231 -16.52 1.51 -6.21
N ALA A 232 -16.14 0.29 -6.57
CA ALA A 232 -16.55 -0.32 -7.82
C ALA A 232 -18.07 -0.31 -8.01
N ASN A 233 -18.50 -0.03 -9.24
CA ASN A 233 -19.92 -0.01 -9.64
C ASN A 233 -20.24 -1.00 -10.76
N GLU A 234 -19.30 -1.89 -11.10
CA GLU A 234 -19.45 -2.90 -12.14
C GLU A 234 -18.60 -4.14 -11.82
N PHE A 235 -18.91 -5.27 -12.43
CA PHE A 235 -18.17 -6.52 -12.34
C PHE A 235 -17.88 -7.01 -10.90
N PRO A 236 -18.90 -7.46 -10.14
CA PRO A 236 -18.75 -7.80 -8.72
C PRO A 236 -17.69 -8.87 -8.44
N VAL A 237 -17.49 -9.83 -9.33
CA VAL A 237 -16.47 -10.86 -9.20
C VAL A 237 -15.05 -10.25 -9.23
N MET A 238 -14.81 -9.26 -10.11
CA MET A 238 -13.54 -8.54 -10.16
C MET A 238 -13.43 -7.50 -9.05
N ALA A 239 -14.53 -6.85 -8.69
CA ALA A 239 -14.57 -5.90 -7.58
C ALA A 239 -14.23 -6.57 -6.24
N ALA A 240 -14.62 -7.83 -6.06
CA ALA A 240 -14.34 -8.62 -4.85
C ALA A 240 -12.84 -8.85 -4.58
N ILE A 241 -11.99 -8.74 -5.59
CA ILE A 241 -10.53 -8.80 -5.44
C ILE A 241 -9.87 -7.40 -5.48
N GLY A 242 -10.66 -6.34 -5.35
CA GLY A 242 -10.17 -4.96 -5.38
C GLY A 242 -9.76 -4.45 -6.77
N GLN A 243 -10.22 -5.12 -7.81
CA GLN A 243 -10.09 -4.70 -9.20
C GLN A 243 -11.40 -4.06 -9.70
N SER A 244 -11.71 -4.13 -10.99
CA SER A 244 -12.76 -3.35 -11.61
C SER A 244 -12.38 -1.86 -11.58
N ASN A 245 -13.30 -0.98 -11.21
CA ASN A 245 -13.05 0.46 -11.10
C ASN A 245 -13.00 0.96 -9.65
N ASN A 246 -12.62 0.09 -8.68
CA ASN A 246 -12.22 0.54 -7.35
C ASN A 246 -11.01 1.48 -7.43
N ASN A 247 -11.05 2.59 -6.69
CA ASN A 247 -9.97 3.58 -6.71
C ASN A 247 -9.88 4.33 -5.38
N TYR A 248 -8.74 4.25 -4.70
CA TYR A 248 -8.53 4.82 -3.37
C TYR A 248 -7.15 5.44 -3.22
N THR A 249 -7.06 6.44 -2.36
CA THR A 249 -5.80 7.01 -1.91
C THR A 249 -5.20 6.23 -0.75
N THR A 250 -3.90 6.42 -0.48
CA THR A 250 -3.24 5.75 0.63
C THR A 250 -3.84 6.13 1.98
N VAL A 251 -4.28 7.38 2.17
CA VAL A 251 -4.92 7.80 3.42
C VAL A 251 -6.28 7.13 3.64
N GLN A 252 -7.04 6.85 2.57
CA GLN A 252 -8.28 6.10 2.65
C GLN A 252 -8.03 4.63 3.01
N LEU A 253 -7.00 4.03 2.43
CA LEU A 253 -6.57 2.68 2.79
C LEU A 253 -6.04 2.60 4.23
N ALA A 254 -5.38 3.65 4.73
CA ALA A 254 -4.96 3.73 6.12
C ALA A 254 -6.16 3.75 7.08
N ARG A 255 -7.18 4.57 6.81
CA ARG A 255 -8.41 4.60 7.61
C ARG A 255 -9.12 3.24 7.62
N TYR A 256 -9.19 2.62 6.46
CA TYR A 256 -9.77 1.30 6.31
C TYR A 256 -9.03 0.24 7.13
N VAL A 257 -7.70 0.15 7.02
CA VAL A 257 -6.94 -0.86 7.77
C VAL A 257 -6.92 -0.58 9.27
N THR A 258 -7.00 0.69 9.67
CA THR A 258 -7.21 1.06 11.09
C THR A 258 -8.50 0.44 11.63
N ALA A 259 -9.59 0.54 10.87
CA ALA A 259 -10.87 -0.06 11.25
C ALA A 259 -10.83 -1.60 11.25
N VAL A 260 -10.03 -2.21 10.38
CA VAL A 260 -9.78 -3.66 10.46
C VAL A 260 -9.02 -4.00 11.74
N ALA A 261 -7.94 -3.28 12.04
CA ALA A 261 -7.08 -3.54 13.20
C ALA A 261 -7.80 -3.43 14.56
N ASN A 262 -8.78 -2.53 14.67
CA ASN A 262 -9.52 -2.25 15.91
C ASN A 262 -10.94 -2.86 15.93
N GLU A 263 -11.20 -3.87 15.11
CA GLU A 263 -12.47 -4.59 15.05
C GLU A 263 -13.69 -3.72 14.75
N GLY A 264 -13.51 -2.74 13.85
CA GLY A 264 -14.63 -2.04 13.24
C GLY A 264 -14.84 -0.58 13.62
N THR A 265 -14.01 0.02 14.44
CA THR A 265 -14.11 1.46 14.74
C THR A 265 -13.51 2.28 13.60
N VAL A 266 -14.34 3.02 12.87
CA VAL A 266 -13.94 3.91 11.78
C VAL A 266 -13.84 5.34 12.31
N TYR A 267 -12.64 5.90 12.31
CA TYR A 267 -12.40 7.27 12.75
C TYR A 267 -12.52 8.28 11.60
N GLN A 268 -12.96 9.48 11.93
CA GLN A 268 -12.69 10.64 11.10
C GLN A 268 -11.23 11.05 11.34
N TYR A 269 -10.45 11.16 10.28
CA TYR A 269 -9.06 11.56 10.39
C TYR A 269 -8.92 13.07 10.56
N THR A 270 -7.90 13.48 11.30
CA THR A 270 -7.48 14.86 11.49
C THR A 270 -5.95 14.92 11.58
N LEU A 271 -5.37 15.97 11.05
CA LEU A 271 -3.95 16.32 11.22
C LEU A 271 -3.76 17.29 12.41
N LEU A 272 -4.86 17.71 13.03
CA LEU A 272 -4.86 18.63 14.16
C LEU A 272 -4.87 17.83 15.46
N ASN A 273 -3.86 18.05 16.30
CA ASN A 273 -3.79 17.51 17.64
C ASN A 273 -4.24 18.57 18.67
N ARG A 274 -3.60 19.76 18.64
CA ARG A 274 -3.93 20.88 19.53
C ARG A 274 -3.48 22.21 18.97
N LEU A 275 -4.09 23.27 19.47
CA LEU A 275 -3.66 24.64 19.26
C LEU A 275 -3.00 25.16 20.55
N GLU A 276 -1.87 25.84 20.39
CA GLU A 276 -1.14 26.47 21.47
C GLU A 276 -0.92 27.97 21.19
N ASP A 277 -0.83 28.78 22.23
CA ASP A 277 -0.38 30.16 22.12
C ASP A 277 1.16 30.26 22.04
N SER A 278 1.70 31.47 21.90
CA SER A 278 3.15 31.70 21.83
C SER A 278 3.92 31.31 23.11
N ASP A 279 3.23 31.15 24.23
CA ASP A 279 3.80 30.79 25.54
C ASP A 279 3.68 29.28 25.79
N GLY A 280 3.11 28.50 24.85
CA GLY A 280 2.94 27.06 24.94
C GLY A 280 1.70 26.62 25.72
N ASN A 281 0.77 27.54 26.04
CA ASN A 281 -0.48 27.17 26.70
C ASN A 281 -1.44 26.56 25.65
N VAL A 282 -2.02 25.41 25.98
CA VAL A 282 -3.00 24.75 25.12
C VAL A 282 -4.29 25.57 25.09
N LEU A 283 -4.67 26.05 23.93
CA LEU A 283 -5.90 26.78 23.69
C LEU A 283 -7.08 25.87 23.34
N GLN A 284 -6.79 24.78 22.62
CA GLN A 284 -7.77 23.81 22.17
C GLN A 284 -7.10 22.46 21.90
N THR A 285 -7.78 21.36 22.24
CA THR A 285 -7.44 20.00 21.84
C THR A 285 -8.48 19.48 20.83
N PHE A 286 -8.07 18.59 19.93
CA PHE A 286 -8.95 17.93 18.97
C PHE A 286 -9.06 16.47 19.37
N GLU A 287 -10.22 16.10 19.90
CA GLU A 287 -10.48 14.73 20.36
C GLU A 287 -10.80 13.80 19.15
N PRO A 288 -10.42 12.52 19.25
CA PRO A 288 -10.79 11.52 18.24
C PRO A 288 -12.30 11.46 18.01
N GLN A 289 -12.71 11.42 16.75
CA GLN A 289 -14.11 11.31 16.39
C GLN A 289 -14.38 9.98 15.69
N VAL A 290 -15.29 9.18 16.27
CA VAL A 290 -15.77 7.96 15.63
C VAL A 290 -16.78 8.35 14.56
N ARG A 291 -16.52 7.96 13.32
CA ARG A 291 -17.39 8.18 12.16
C ARG A 291 -18.41 7.08 12.02
N ASN A 292 -18.00 5.84 12.24
CA ASN A 292 -18.84 4.66 12.15
C ASN A 292 -18.32 3.54 13.06
N GLN A 293 -19.20 2.63 13.44
CA GLN A 293 -18.86 1.38 14.12
C GLN A 293 -19.42 0.22 13.30
N ILE A 294 -18.54 -0.71 12.94
CA ILE A 294 -18.90 -1.93 12.20
C ILE A 294 -19.26 -3.00 13.23
N ASP A 295 -20.51 -3.40 13.28
CA ASP A 295 -21.09 -4.36 14.23
C ASP A 295 -21.68 -5.60 13.54
N VAL A 296 -21.30 -5.83 12.27
CA VAL A 296 -21.85 -6.91 11.43
C VAL A 296 -21.08 -8.23 11.54
N LEU A 297 -19.95 -8.24 12.21
CA LEU A 297 -19.15 -9.42 12.48
C LEU A 297 -19.05 -9.69 13.99
N ASP A 298 -19.03 -10.95 14.35
CA ASP A 298 -18.69 -11.35 15.71
C ASP A 298 -17.15 -11.47 15.91
N THR A 299 -16.74 -11.75 17.15
CA THR A 299 -15.32 -11.86 17.51
C THR A 299 -14.61 -13.00 16.76
N GLU A 300 -15.29 -14.13 16.51
CA GLU A 300 -14.68 -15.26 15.80
C GLU A 300 -14.46 -14.93 14.32
N GLU A 301 -15.37 -14.18 13.72
CA GLU A 301 -15.28 -13.70 12.34
C GLU A 301 -14.15 -12.66 12.17
N TRP A 302 -14.03 -11.70 13.11
CA TRP A 302 -12.88 -10.79 13.15
C TRP A 302 -11.56 -11.54 13.31
N ASN A 303 -11.50 -12.50 14.24
CA ASN A 303 -10.32 -13.33 14.45
C ASN A 303 -9.93 -14.13 13.19
N ALA A 304 -10.90 -14.58 12.40
CA ALA A 304 -10.61 -15.27 11.15
C ALA A 304 -9.94 -14.35 10.11
N ILE A 305 -10.37 -13.10 10.01
CA ILE A 305 -9.74 -12.09 9.14
C ILE A 305 -8.33 -11.75 9.67
N HIS A 306 -8.20 -11.45 10.94
CA HIS A 306 -6.92 -11.10 11.58
C HIS A 306 -5.90 -12.25 11.47
N SER A 307 -6.32 -13.49 11.71
CA SER A 307 -5.48 -14.68 11.53
C SER A 307 -4.99 -14.81 10.07
N GLY A 308 -5.85 -14.56 9.10
CA GLY A 308 -5.46 -14.51 7.69
C GLY A 308 -4.38 -13.46 7.43
N MET A 309 -4.55 -12.25 7.95
CA MET A 309 -3.56 -11.17 7.83
C MET A 309 -2.25 -11.47 8.58
N ARG A 310 -2.34 -12.15 9.75
CA ARG A 310 -1.15 -12.60 10.49
C ARG A 310 -0.35 -13.61 9.66
N MET A 311 -1.02 -14.61 9.10
CA MET A 311 -0.39 -15.62 8.24
C MET A 311 0.25 -15.02 6.97
N VAL A 312 -0.26 -13.91 6.42
CA VAL A 312 0.42 -13.19 5.32
C VAL A 312 1.79 -12.73 5.77
N VAL A 313 1.89 -12.07 6.92
CA VAL A 313 3.16 -11.54 7.44
C VAL A 313 4.12 -12.67 7.80
N GLU A 314 3.64 -13.76 8.40
CA GLU A 314 4.45 -14.95 8.70
C GLU A 314 5.07 -15.60 7.45
N ASN A 315 4.40 -15.50 6.30
CA ASN A 315 4.89 -16.01 5.03
C ASN A 315 5.66 -14.96 4.20
N THR A 316 5.82 -13.75 4.75
CA THR A 316 6.52 -12.66 4.08
C THR A 316 7.95 -12.57 4.58
N LYS A 317 8.92 -12.92 3.72
CA LYS A 317 10.36 -13.03 4.04
C LYS A 317 10.94 -11.79 4.73
N GLU A 318 10.43 -10.62 4.41
CA GLU A 318 10.87 -9.34 4.96
C GLU A 318 10.62 -9.25 6.48
N PHE A 319 9.70 -10.05 7.00
CA PHE A 319 9.38 -10.14 8.43
C PHE A 319 10.05 -11.34 9.14
N ASP A 320 10.89 -12.11 8.44
CA ASP A 320 11.61 -13.22 9.06
C ASP A 320 12.45 -12.74 10.25
N GLY A 321 12.18 -13.28 11.44
CA GLY A 321 12.88 -12.90 12.67
C GLY A 321 12.50 -11.52 13.23
N PHE A 322 11.48 -10.86 12.69
CA PHE A 322 11.00 -9.61 13.26
C PHE A 322 10.36 -9.84 14.63
N PRO A 323 10.81 -9.15 15.71
CA PRO A 323 10.43 -9.52 17.07
C PRO A 323 9.01 -9.06 17.45
N ILE A 324 8.39 -8.16 16.69
CA ILE A 324 7.02 -7.69 16.92
C ILE A 324 6.08 -8.44 15.98
N GLU A 325 5.11 -9.14 16.53
CA GLU A 325 4.10 -9.78 15.73
C GLU A 325 3.24 -8.72 15.01
N ALA A 326 3.20 -8.79 13.70
CA ALA A 326 2.41 -7.90 12.88
C ALA A 326 1.40 -8.68 12.03
N ALA A 327 0.38 -8.01 11.57
CA ALA A 327 -0.57 -8.54 10.60
C ALA A 327 -0.71 -7.58 9.43
N GLY A 328 -0.96 -8.11 8.23
CA GLY A 328 -1.07 -7.25 7.07
C GLY A 328 -1.54 -7.96 5.81
N LYS A 329 -1.70 -7.20 4.75
CA LYS A 329 -2.04 -7.71 3.43
C LYS A 329 -1.26 -6.96 2.37
N THR A 330 -0.58 -7.71 1.53
CA THR A 330 0.02 -7.19 0.30
C THR A 330 -1.04 -7.00 -0.78
N GLY A 331 -0.84 -6.03 -1.63
CA GLY A 331 -1.65 -5.80 -2.82
C GLY A 331 -0.79 -5.44 -4.01
N THR A 332 -1.25 -5.84 -5.18
CA THR A 332 -0.67 -5.48 -6.46
C THR A 332 -1.75 -4.83 -7.31
N ALA A 333 -1.52 -3.60 -7.71
CA ALA A 333 -2.45 -2.86 -8.55
C ALA A 333 -1.89 -2.71 -9.98
N GLN A 334 -2.56 -3.30 -10.93
CA GLN A 334 -2.23 -3.14 -12.35
C GLN A 334 -2.96 -1.90 -12.89
N GLN A 335 -2.22 -0.83 -13.21
CA GLN A 335 -2.79 0.35 -13.83
C GLN A 335 -2.81 0.30 -15.36
N ASN A 336 -1.74 -0.21 -15.95
CA ASN A 336 -1.68 -0.45 -17.39
C ASN A 336 -0.62 -1.52 -17.75
N LEU A 337 -0.72 -2.08 -18.95
CA LEU A 337 0.18 -3.15 -19.43
C LEU A 337 1.62 -2.69 -19.74
N LYS A 338 1.91 -1.39 -19.70
CA LYS A 338 3.21 -0.81 -20.09
C LYS A 338 4.05 -0.33 -18.92
N ARG A 339 3.50 -0.28 -17.70
CA ARG A 339 4.18 0.14 -16.48
C ARG A 339 4.21 -1.01 -15.48
N PRO A 340 5.22 -1.08 -14.60
CA PRO A 340 5.22 -2.01 -13.48
C PRO A 340 3.95 -1.84 -12.63
N ASN A 341 3.50 -2.93 -12.04
CA ASN A 341 2.40 -2.90 -11.08
C ASN A 341 2.79 -2.08 -9.85
N HIS A 342 1.82 -1.39 -9.26
CA HIS A 342 2.02 -0.73 -7.97
C HIS A 342 1.97 -1.76 -6.86
N ALA A 343 2.96 -1.76 -5.97
CA ALA A 343 2.94 -2.55 -4.76
C ALA A 343 2.24 -1.78 -3.64
N LEU A 344 1.37 -2.48 -2.93
CA LEU A 344 0.63 -1.97 -1.78
C LEU A 344 0.89 -2.86 -0.57
N PHE A 345 0.89 -2.28 0.60
CA PHE A 345 0.83 -3.00 1.86
C PHE A 345 -0.08 -2.24 2.82
N VAL A 346 -1.00 -2.95 3.44
CA VAL A 346 -1.78 -2.45 4.57
C VAL A 346 -1.62 -3.41 5.73
N GLY A 347 -1.47 -2.89 6.95
CA GLY A 347 -1.25 -3.76 8.09
C GLY A 347 -1.22 -2.99 9.41
N TYR A 348 -0.96 -3.72 10.49
CA TYR A 348 -0.91 -3.17 11.83
C TYR A 348 0.03 -3.98 12.73
N ALA A 349 0.46 -3.39 13.81
CA ALA A 349 1.27 -4.01 14.85
C ALA A 349 1.03 -3.33 16.22
N PRO A 350 1.22 -4.07 17.36
CA PRO A 350 1.32 -5.52 17.45
C PRO A 350 0.04 -6.25 17.02
N TYR A 351 0.13 -7.56 16.80
CA TYR A 351 -1.01 -8.37 16.35
C TYR A 351 -2.12 -8.47 17.40
N ASP A 352 -1.76 -8.79 18.65
CA ASP A 352 -2.74 -9.04 19.72
C ASP A 352 -3.35 -7.77 20.33
N ASP A 353 -2.61 -6.65 20.35
CA ASP A 353 -3.06 -5.34 20.85
C ASP A 353 -2.58 -4.24 19.90
N PRO A 354 -3.24 -4.02 18.78
CA PRO A 354 -2.80 -3.08 17.76
C PRO A 354 -2.60 -1.66 18.31
N GLU A 355 -1.40 -1.11 18.13
CA GLU A 355 -1.07 0.27 18.49
C GLU A 355 -1.06 1.17 17.26
N ILE A 356 -0.40 0.71 16.18
CA ILE A 356 -0.34 1.45 14.92
C ILE A 356 -0.80 0.59 13.75
N SER A 357 -1.41 1.26 12.79
CA SER A 357 -1.68 0.72 11.46
C SER A 357 -0.93 1.51 10.40
N ILE A 358 -0.67 0.89 9.26
CA ILE A 358 0.07 1.46 8.16
C ILE A 358 -0.60 1.14 6.83
N ALA A 359 -0.66 2.13 5.95
CA ALA A 359 -0.87 1.92 4.53
C ALA A 359 0.32 2.46 3.75
N TYR A 360 0.84 1.65 2.85
CA TYR A 360 1.96 1.98 2.00
C TYR A 360 1.58 1.72 0.53
N GLY A 361 1.84 2.67 -0.34
CA GLY A 361 1.43 2.57 -1.73
C GLY A 361 2.40 3.20 -2.74
N TYR A 362 2.26 2.77 -3.99
CA TYR A 362 2.87 3.34 -5.20
C TYR A 362 4.36 3.08 -5.43
N THR A 363 5.01 2.25 -4.65
CA THR A 363 6.36 1.81 -4.99
C THR A 363 6.31 0.68 -6.01
N SER A 364 7.29 0.62 -6.86
CA SER A 364 7.39 -0.47 -7.84
C SER A 364 7.73 -1.83 -7.21
N HIS A 365 8.26 -1.87 -5.98
CA HIS A 365 8.65 -3.07 -5.25
C HIS A 365 8.80 -2.78 -3.73
N ASN A 366 8.70 -3.82 -2.89
CA ASN A 366 9.06 -3.79 -1.46
C ASN A 366 8.15 -3.01 -0.49
N ALA A 367 6.86 -2.87 -0.77
CA ALA A 367 5.94 -2.21 0.17
C ALA A 367 5.94 -2.87 1.55
N ALA A 368 5.98 -4.21 1.62
CA ALA A 368 6.05 -4.96 2.87
C ALA A 368 7.35 -4.70 3.65
N LYS A 369 8.51 -4.62 2.96
CA LYS A 369 9.79 -4.30 3.59
C LYS A 369 9.79 -2.90 4.20
N LEU A 370 9.24 -1.93 3.48
CA LEU A 370 9.18 -0.54 3.96
C LEU A 370 8.22 -0.42 5.14
N ALA A 371 7.08 -1.12 5.12
CA ALA A 371 6.18 -1.19 6.26
C ALA A 371 6.83 -1.83 7.49
N ARG A 372 7.57 -2.94 7.31
CA ARG A 372 8.36 -3.58 8.37
C ARG A 372 9.38 -2.61 8.98
N ASN A 373 10.06 -1.82 8.15
CA ASN A 373 11.02 -0.84 8.63
C ASN A 373 10.36 0.28 9.46
N VAL A 374 9.17 0.73 9.07
CA VAL A 374 8.39 1.70 9.87
C VAL A 374 8.01 1.10 11.22
N PHE A 375 7.53 -0.16 11.26
CA PHE A 375 7.28 -0.85 12.51
C PHE A 375 8.55 -0.97 13.37
N ALA A 376 9.69 -1.35 12.76
CA ALA A 376 10.95 -1.48 13.47
C ALA A 376 11.40 -0.16 14.12
N TYR A 377 11.24 0.94 13.41
CA TYR A 377 11.53 2.28 13.93
C TYR A 377 10.59 2.68 15.07
N TYR A 378 9.30 2.53 14.87
CA TYR A 378 8.27 2.92 15.85
C TYR A 378 8.44 2.17 17.18
N PHE A 379 8.68 0.84 17.11
CA PHE A 379 8.87 0.01 18.30
C PHE A 379 10.30 -0.01 18.82
N ASN A 380 11.20 0.83 18.29
CA ASN A 380 12.61 0.90 18.69
C ASN A 380 13.35 -0.44 18.60
N VAL A 381 13.01 -1.27 17.60
CA VAL A 381 13.68 -2.55 17.31
C VAL A 381 15.00 -2.29 16.57
N GLU A 382 14.98 -1.38 15.63
CA GLU A 382 16.12 -0.94 14.84
C GLU A 382 16.16 0.58 14.79
N ASN A 383 17.34 1.17 14.89
CA ASN A 383 17.52 2.61 14.78
C ASN A 383 17.62 3.05 13.30
N GLU A 384 17.59 4.37 13.06
CA GLU A 384 17.64 4.92 11.72
C GLU A 384 18.88 4.48 10.93
N ASP A 385 20.04 4.47 11.59
CA ASP A 385 21.31 4.06 10.94
C ASP A 385 21.27 2.59 10.53
N GLU A 386 20.72 1.71 11.33
CA GLU A 386 20.55 0.29 11.01
C GLU A 386 19.59 0.09 9.84
N LEU A 387 18.46 0.82 9.83
CA LEU A 387 17.47 0.76 8.77
C LEU A 387 17.98 1.28 7.44
N LEU A 388 18.76 2.36 7.45
CA LEU A 388 19.32 2.98 6.24
C LEU A 388 20.57 2.23 5.74
N ASN A 389 21.51 1.89 6.62
CA ASN A 389 22.77 1.25 6.27
C ASN A 389 22.65 -0.27 6.08
N GLY A 390 21.79 -0.95 6.83
CA GLY A 390 21.47 -2.36 6.65
C GLY A 390 20.89 -2.68 5.26
N GLN A 391 20.24 -1.72 4.62
CA GLN A 391 19.77 -1.85 3.23
C GLN A 391 20.90 -1.79 2.21
N ALA A 392 22.00 -1.08 2.49
CA ALA A 392 23.16 -1.01 1.61
C ALA A 392 23.97 -2.33 1.60
N ALA A 393 23.99 -3.07 2.71
CA ALA A 393 24.75 -4.32 2.85
C ALA A 393 24.08 -5.53 2.16
N ASN A 394 22.76 -5.52 1.98
CA ASN A 394 21.96 -6.65 1.45
C ASN A 394 21.59 -6.52 -0.03
N GLY A 395 22.32 -5.77 -0.82
CA GLY A 395 22.05 -5.47 -2.23
C GLY A 395 22.16 -6.64 -3.23
N ASN A 396 22.04 -7.89 -2.78
CA ASN A 396 22.04 -9.11 -3.62
C ASN A 396 20.80 -9.96 -3.44
N SER A 397 19.63 -9.37 -3.30
CA SER A 397 18.38 -10.15 -3.44
C SER A 397 17.96 -10.13 -4.92
N SER A 398 18.19 -11.26 -5.58
CA SER A 398 17.55 -11.57 -6.86
C SER A 398 16.04 -11.35 -6.75
N SER A 399 15.52 -10.52 -7.62
CA SER A 399 14.11 -10.26 -7.81
C SER A 399 13.37 -11.53 -8.21
N ASN A 400 12.85 -12.25 -7.22
CA ASN A 400 11.82 -13.27 -7.41
C ASN A 400 10.67 -12.97 -6.44
N GLU A 401 10.20 -11.73 -6.40
CA GLU A 401 8.88 -11.45 -5.88
C GLU A 401 7.87 -11.89 -6.93
N ILE A 402 7.10 -12.90 -6.58
CA ILE A 402 5.95 -13.36 -7.37
C ILE A 402 4.94 -12.22 -7.28
N SER A 403 4.72 -11.54 -8.41
CA SER A 403 3.62 -10.58 -8.55
C SER A 403 2.31 -11.33 -8.50
N ASP A 404 1.45 -11.02 -7.55
CA ASP A 404 0.07 -11.50 -7.46
C ASP A 404 -0.77 -11.19 -8.73
#